data_5f994bf1cb1741f44318c10a09f00977
#
_entry.id   5f994bf1cb1741f44318c10a09f00977
#
_cell.length_a   1.000
_cell.length_b   1.000
_cell.length_c   1.000
_cell.angle_alpha   90.00
_cell.angle_beta   90.00
_cell.angle_gamma   90.00
#
_symmetry.space_group_name_H-M   'P 1'
#
loop_
_entity.id
_entity.type
_entity.pdbx_description
1 polymer ?
#
loop_
_entity_poly.entity_id
_entity_poly.type
_entity_poly.pdbx_seq_one_letter_code
_entity_poly.pdbx_strand_id
1 'polypeptide(L)'
;MDNREIINEGLWHNNTALVQLLGLCPLLAVSGTVVNALGLGIATTLVLAGSNVTVSLIRNLVRPELRIPTFVLVIASFVTAVELVMQAFLYDLYLVLGIFIPLIVTNCVIIARAESFASKNNVGRALLDGLAMGIGFTAVLLLLGAIREILGQGTLLAQAELMFGEGTQWLTITLLEDYRGYLLAILPPGAFLGLGMLIAVKNVIDKRRAQRASRSIPLAAQPDSAN
;
A
#
# COMPACT_ATOMS: atom_id res chain seq x y z
N MET A 1 7.97 17.69 12.39
CA MET A 1 8.13 16.21 12.25
C MET A 1 9.53 15.94 11.73
N ASP A 2 10.24 15.09 12.39
CA ASP A 2 11.57 14.64 11.96
C ASP A 2 11.39 13.61 10.81
N ASN A 3 12.38 13.50 9.91
CA ASN A 3 12.30 12.58 8.77
C ASN A 3 12.11 11.12 9.22
N ARG A 4 12.64 10.74 10.37
CA ARG A 4 12.45 9.41 10.99
C ARG A 4 11.03 9.16 11.45
N GLU A 5 10.34 10.18 11.94
CA GLU A 5 8.93 10.08 12.34
C GLU A 5 8.05 9.82 11.12
N ILE A 6 8.29 10.53 10.00
CA ILE A 6 7.52 10.36 8.76
C ILE A 6 7.63 8.91 8.24
N ILE A 7 8.83 8.34 8.25
CA ILE A 7 9.07 6.98 7.79
C ILE A 7 8.39 5.96 8.73
N ASN A 8 8.51 6.14 10.04
CA ASN A 8 7.96 5.22 11.03
C ASN A 8 6.41 5.29 11.07
N GLU A 9 5.85 6.47 10.89
CA GLU A 9 4.40 6.65 10.73
C GLU A 9 3.88 5.96 9.48
N GLY A 10 4.53 6.15 8.32
CA GLY A 10 4.10 5.55 7.05
C GLY A 10 4.15 4.02 7.06
N LEU A 11 5.19 3.44 7.65
CA LEU A 11 5.40 1.99 7.64
C LEU A 11 4.57 1.25 8.69
N TRP A 12 4.42 1.78 9.93
CA TRP A 12 3.84 1.03 11.04
C TRP A 12 2.72 1.75 11.79
N HIS A 13 3.00 2.94 12.35
CA HIS A 13 2.05 3.59 13.25
C HIS A 13 0.80 4.10 12.56
N ASN A 14 0.94 4.63 11.34
CA ASN A 14 -0.15 5.23 10.58
C ASN A 14 -0.26 4.61 9.18
N ASN A 15 0.02 3.30 9.07
CA ASN A 15 -0.06 2.56 7.81
C ASN A 15 -1.44 2.75 7.16
N THR A 16 -1.45 3.15 5.90
CA THR A 16 -2.67 3.51 5.17
C THR A 16 -3.67 2.37 5.05
N ALA A 17 -3.21 1.14 4.85
CA ALA A 17 -4.08 -0.01 4.68
C ALA A 17 -4.55 -0.62 6.00
N LEU A 18 -3.65 -0.76 7.00
CA LEU A 18 -3.95 -1.49 8.24
C LEU A 18 -4.53 -0.61 9.36
N VAL A 19 -4.27 0.70 9.34
CA VAL A 19 -4.72 1.63 10.38
C VAL A 19 -5.78 2.57 9.87
N GLN A 20 -5.51 3.21 8.73
CA GLN A 20 -6.44 4.18 8.14
C GLN A 20 -7.56 3.51 7.35
N LEU A 21 -7.40 2.22 6.99
CA LEU A 21 -8.34 1.47 6.13
C LEU A 21 -8.61 2.17 4.79
N LEU A 22 -7.60 2.88 4.29
CA LEU A 22 -7.65 3.54 2.99
C LEU A 22 -7.04 2.66 1.90
N GLY A 23 -7.48 2.84 0.66
CA GLY A 23 -6.98 2.08 -0.48
C GLY A 23 -7.44 0.62 -0.50
N LEU A 24 -8.58 0.31 0.11
CA LEU A 24 -9.14 -1.04 0.14
C LEU A 24 -9.53 -1.54 -1.26
N CYS A 25 -9.96 -0.63 -2.16
CA CYS A 25 -10.40 -1.01 -3.50
C CYS A 25 -9.30 -1.74 -4.29
N PRO A 26 -8.10 -1.17 -4.51
CA PRO A 26 -7.04 -1.89 -5.18
C PRO A 26 -6.49 -3.05 -4.33
N LEU A 27 -6.49 -2.91 -3.00
CA LEU A 27 -6.00 -3.95 -2.10
C LEU A 27 -6.83 -5.24 -2.18
N LEU A 28 -8.15 -5.14 -2.28
CA LEU A 28 -9.04 -6.29 -2.39
C LEU A 28 -9.09 -6.86 -3.82
N ALA A 29 -8.99 -5.99 -4.83
CA ALA A 29 -9.15 -6.38 -6.23
C ALA A 29 -7.90 -7.10 -6.79
N VAL A 30 -6.70 -6.64 -6.44
CA VAL A 30 -5.45 -7.04 -7.11
C VAL A 30 -4.59 -7.99 -6.27
N SER A 31 -4.88 -8.16 -4.98
CA SER A 31 -4.11 -9.04 -4.09
C SER A 31 -4.34 -10.54 -4.31
N GLY A 32 -4.76 -10.97 -5.51
CA GLY A 32 -4.93 -12.39 -5.86
C GLY A 32 -3.61 -13.14 -6.00
N THR A 33 -2.57 -12.46 -6.51
CA THR A 33 -1.21 -12.99 -6.70
C THR A 33 -0.18 -11.98 -6.21
N VAL A 34 0.99 -12.47 -5.81
CA VAL A 34 2.10 -11.63 -5.32
C VAL A 34 2.62 -10.72 -6.43
N VAL A 35 2.70 -11.22 -7.67
CA VAL A 35 3.22 -10.45 -8.81
C VAL A 35 2.31 -9.27 -9.15
N ASN A 36 1.00 -9.49 -9.19
CA ASN A 36 0.04 -8.42 -9.44
C ASN A 36 0.05 -7.38 -8.30
N ALA A 37 0.12 -7.85 -7.05
CA ALA A 37 0.24 -6.99 -5.87
C ALA A 37 1.52 -6.12 -5.91
N LEU A 38 2.64 -6.71 -6.35
CA LEU A 38 3.92 -6.00 -6.50
C LEU A 38 3.84 -4.96 -7.62
N GLY A 39 3.34 -5.34 -8.80
CA GLY A 39 3.21 -4.43 -9.93
C GLY A 39 2.34 -3.21 -9.62
N LEU A 40 1.15 -3.45 -9.05
CA LEU A 40 0.26 -2.36 -8.64
C LEU A 40 0.83 -1.54 -7.48
N GLY A 41 1.51 -2.18 -6.53
CA GLY A 41 2.16 -1.51 -5.41
C GLY A 41 3.25 -0.53 -5.86
N ILE A 42 4.11 -0.95 -6.79
CA ILE A 42 5.15 -0.08 -7.38
C ILE A 42 4.50 1.07 -8.14
N ALA A 43 3.51 0.78 -9.01
CA ALA A 43 2.79 1.80 -9.77
C ALA A 43 2.14 2.83 -8.83
N THR A 44 1.45 2.38 -7.79
CA THR A 44 0.82 3.26 -6.78
C THR A 44 1.86 4.10 -6.03
N THR A 45 3.01 3.53 -5.67
CA THR A 45 4.10 4.25 -4.99
C THR A 45 4.69 5.35 -5.86
N LEU A 46 4.93 5.07 -7.15
CA LEU A 46 5.42 6.05 -8.11
C LEU A 46 4.42 7.20 -8.32
N VAL A 47 3.15 6.87 -8.51
CA VAL A 47 2.09 7.88 -8.66
C VAL A 47 1.95 8.71 -7.38
N LEU A 48 1.97 8.09 -6.20
CA LEU A 48 1.86 8.78 -4.92
C LEU A 48 3.04 9.74 -4.69
N ALA A 49 4.26 9.29 -4.95
CA ALA A 49 5.46 10.13 -4.82
C ALA A 49 5.43 11.29 -5.81
N GLY A 50 5.15 11.03 -7.10
CA GLY A 50 5.09 12.05 -8.15
C GLY A 50 3.98 13.07 -7.93
N SER A 51 2.78 12.59 -7.60
CA SER A 51 1.64 13.48 -7.32
C SER A 51 1.86 14.35 -6.08
N ASN A 52 2.41 13.79 -4.99
CA ASN A 52 2.73 14.56 -3.79
C ASN A 52 3.74 15.67 -4.05
N VAL A 53 4.79 15.39 -4.84
CA VAL A 53 5.78 16.40 -5.26
C VAL A 53 5.11 17.52 -6.05
N THR A 54 4.33 17.16 -7.06
CA THR A 54 3.65 18.13 -7.93
C THR A 54 2.63 18.96 -7.16
N VAL A 55 1.81 18.34 -6.31
CA VAL A 55 0.84 19.04 -5.46
C VAL A 55 1.55 20.00 -4.51
N SER A 56 2.67 19.61 -3.91
CA SER A 56 3.46 20.50 -3.05
C SER A 56 4.01 21.71 -3.82
N LEU A 57 4.34 21.54 -5.10
CA LEU A 57 4.85 22.61 -5.95
C LEU A 57 3.77 23.63 -6.32
N ILE A 58 2.57 23.13 -6.68
CA ILE A 58 1.45 23.98 -7.16
C ILE A 58 0.55 24.49 -6.04
N ARG A 59 0.77 24.07 -4.79
CA ARG A 59 -0.11 24.38 -3.64
C ARG A 59 -0.43 25.87 -3.45
N ASN A 60 0.54 26.74 -3.78
CA ASN A 60 0.38 28.20 -3.64
C ASN A 60 -0.39 28.84 -4.80
N LEU A 61 -0.50 28.13 -5.93
CA LEU A 61 -1.16 28.62 -7.15
C LEU A 61 -2.65 28.26 -7.18
N VAL A 62 -3.03 27.16 -6.50
CA VAL A 62 -4.39 26.62 -6.54
C VAL A 62 -5.26 27.22 -5.44
N ARG A 63 -6.41 27.78 -5.82
CA ARG A 63 -7.42 28.29 -4.87
C ARG A 63 -7.98 27.16 -4.01
N PRO A 64 -8.34 27.41 -2.73
CA PRO A 64 -8.85 26.37 -1.83
C PRO A 64 -10.07 25.60 -2.37
N GLU A 65 -10.92 26.28 -3.12
CA GLU A 65 -12.16 25.75 -3.69
C GLU A 65 -11.92 24.73 -4.82
N LEU A 66 -10.78 24.85 -5.54
CA LEU A 66 -10.42 24.03 -6.70
C LEU A 66 -9.35 22.98 -6.40
N ARG A 67 -8.96 22.79 -5.14
CA ARG A 67 -7.85 21.90 -4.77
C ARG A 67 -8.12 20.45 -5.15
N ILE A 68 -9.26 19.90 -4.76
CA ILE A 68 -9.59 18.50 -5.00
C ILE A 68 -9.65 18.17 -6.50
N PRO A 69 -10.39 18.92 -7.35
CA PRO A 69 -10.38 18.66 -8.78
C PRO A 69 -8.99 18.75 -9.43
N THR A 70 -8.19 19.75 -9.01
CA THR A 70 -6.83 19.92 -9.53
C THR A 70 -5.92 18.76 -9.13
N PHE A 71 -6.00 18.29 -7.89
CA PHE A 71 -5.19 17.16 -7.43
C PHE A 71 -5.56 15.88 -8.15
N VAL A 72 -6.85 15.62 -8.37
CA VAL A 72 -7.31 14.46 -9.14
C VAL A 72 -6.80 14.52 -10.59
N LEU A 73 -6.80 15.70 -11.22
CA LEU A 73 -6.25 15.87 -12.56
C LEU A 73 -4.74 15.56 -12.61
N VAL A 74 -3.97 16.03 -11.63
CA VAL A 74 -2.53 15.72 -11.51
C VAL A 74 -2.33 14.22 -11.33
N ILE A 75 -3.08 13.59 -10.43
CA ILE A 75 -2.99 12.15 -10.19
C ILE A 75 -3.31 11.36 -11.48
N ALA A 76 -4.38 11.75 -12.19
CA ALA A 76 -4.78 11.12 -13.45
C ALA A 76 -3.67 11.22 -14.51
N SER A 77 -3.01 12.37 -14.62
CA SER A 77 -1.89 12.55 -15.55
C SER A 77 -0.71 11.62 -15.24
N PHE A 78 -0.36 11.46 -13.95
CA PHE A 78 0.68 10.52 -13.55
C PHE A 78 0.28 9.06 -13.78
N VAL A 79 -0.98 8.71 -13.53
CA VAL A 79 -1.48 7.34 -13.77
C VAL A 79 -1.42 7.02 -15.26
N THR A 80 -1.84 7.93 -16.14
CA THR A 80 -1.72 7.75 -17.60
C THR A 80 -0.26 7.60 -18.04
N ALA A 81 0.66 8.38 -17.47
CA ALA A 81 2.08 8.23 -17.76
C ALA A 81 2.62 6.85 -17.34
N VAL A 82 2.27 6.39 -16.14
CA VAL A 82 2.65 5.04 -15.65
C VAL A 82 2.03 3.95 -16.51
N GLU A 83 0.77 4.10 -16.93
CA GLU A 83 0.09 3.18 -17.84
C GLU A 83 0.82 3.04 -19.17
N LEU A 84 1.21 4.16 -19.80
CA LEU A 84 1.97 4.14 -21.05
C LEU A 84 3.34 3.49 -20.89
N VAL A 85 4.03 3.72 -19.78
CA VAL A 85 5.31 3.06 -19.47
C VAL A 85 5.11 1.55 -19.30
N MET A 86 4.05 1.12 -18.60
CA MET A 86 3.74 -0.30 -18.47
C MET A 86 3.41 -0.96 -19.81
N GLN A 87 2.67 -0.29 -20.69
CA GLN A 87 2.40 -0.77 -22.03
C GLN A 87 3.67 -0.95 -22.87
N ALA A 88 4.64 -0.06 -22.69
CA ALA A 88 5.88 -0.07 -23.48
C ALA A 88 6.87 -1.14 -23.01
N PHE A 89 6.99 -1.38 -21.70
CA PHE A 89 8.06 -2.22 -21.12
C PHE A 89 7.55 -3.52 -20.49
N LEU A 90 6.30 -3.57 -20.04
CA LEU A 90 5.71 -4.68 -19.28
C LEU A 90 4.34 -5.03 -19.86
N TYR A 91 4.29 -5.32 -21.14
CA TYR A 91 3.03 -5.53 -21.88
C TYR A 91 2.20 -6.69 -21.30
N ASP A 92 2.84 -7.79 -20.92
CA ASP A 92 2.15 -8.97 -20.35
C ASP A 92 1.52 -8.65 -18.97
N LEU A 93 2.23 -7.89 -18.15
CA LEU A 93 1.73 -7.41 -16.88
C LEU A 93 0.59 -6.38 -17.08
N TYR A 94 0.71 -5.54 -18.11
CA TYR A 94 -0.34 -4.59 -18.48
C TYR A 94 -1.64 -5.28 -18.89
N LEU A 95 -1.60 -6.39 -19.61
CA LEU A 95 -2.79 -7.14 -20.00
C LEU A 95 -3.61 -7.61 -18.78
N VAL A 96 -2.94 -7.91 -17.68
CA VAL A 96 -3.59 -8.36 -16.44
C VAL A 96 -4.02 -7.19 -15.55
N LEU A 97 -3.14 -6.19 -15.40
CA LEU A 97 -3.37 -5.06 -14.49
C LEU A 97 -4.09 -3.87 -15.11
N GLY A 98 -4.18 -3.80 -16.45
CA GLY A 98 -4.68 -2.62 -17.16
C GLY A 98 -6.07 -2.16 -16.72
N ILE A 99 -6.96 -3.10 -16.38
CA ILE A 99 -8.30 -2.78 -15.86
C ILE A 99 -8.23 -2.15 -14.46
N PHE A 100 -7.17 -2.44 -13.70
CA PHE A 100 -7.02 -1.98 -12.31
C PHE A 100 -6.18 -0.70 -12.18
N ILE A 101 -5.44 -0.30 -13.22
CA ILE A 101 -4.63 0.92 -13.21
C ILE A 101 -5.49 2.19 -13.00
N PRO A 102 -6.67 2.35 -13.64
CA PRO A 102 -7.55 3.49 -13.37
C PRO A 102 -8.01 3.61 -11.92
N LEU A 103 -8.06 2.50 -11.16
CA LEU A 103 -8.38 2.52 -9.73
C LEU A 103 -7.32 3.26 -8.88
N ILE A 104 -6.11 3.47 -9.43
CA ILE A 104 -5.09 4.29 -8.77
C ILE A 104 -5.52 5.76 -8.74
N VAL A 105 -6.22 6.26 -9.75
CA VAL A 105 -6.72 7.65 -9.79
C VAL A 105 -7.69 7.92 -8.64
N THR A 106 -8.60 6.98 -8.40
CA THR A 106 -9.63 7.09 -7.35
C THR A 106 -9.17 6.52 -6.01
N ASN A 107 -7.88 6.21 -5.88
CA ASN A 107 -7.33 5.64 -4.66
C ASN A 107 -7.37 6.67 -3.52
N CYS A 108 -8.14 6.33 -2.47
CA CYS A 108 -8.33 7.19 -1.30
C CYS A 108 -7.00 7.54 -0.61
N VAL A 109 -5.99 6.65 -0.67
CA VAL A 109 -4.65 6.92 -0.10
C VAL A 109 -4.02 8.13 -0.77
N ILE A 110 -4.02 8.16 -2.10
CA ILE A 110 -3.33 9.19 -2.88
C ILE A 110 -4.01 10.54 -2.67
N ILE A 111 -5.34 10.57 -2.78
CA ILE A 111 -6.13 11.79 -2.60
C ILE A 111 -5.99 12.32 -1.17
N ALA A 112 -6.08 11.44 -0.17
CA ALA A 112 -5.96 11.83 1.23
C ALA A 112 -4.57 12.38 1.57
N ARG A 113 -3.49 11.80 1.04
CA ARG A 113 -2.12 12.29 1.29
C ARG A 113 -1.81 13.58 0.52
N ALA A 114 -2.31 13.72 -0.70
CA ALA A 114 -2.23 14.96 -1.46
C ALA A 114 -2.84 16.14 -0.69
N GLU A 115 -4.05 15.96 -0.14
CA GLU A 115 -4.77 17.00 0.59
C GLU A 115 -4.24 17.21 2.02
N SER A 116 -4.01 16.14 2.80
CA SER A 116 -3.66 16.25 4.21
C SER A 116 -2.21 16.66 4.44
N PHE A 117 -1.28 16.19 3.62
CA PHE A 117 0.16 16.33 3.83
C PHE A 117 0.86 17.16 2.74
N ALA A 118 0.75 16.78 1.46
CA ALA A 118 1.50 17.40 0.38
C ALA A 118 1.12 18.88 0.18
N SER A 119 -0.17 19.21 0.33
CA SER A 119 -0.65 20.60 0.22
C SER A 119 -0.10 21.54 1.30
N LYS A 120 0.40 21.01 2.42
CA LYS A 120 0.85 21.79 3.59
C LYS A 120 2.35 21.79 3.80
N ASN A 121 3.07 20.81 3.22
CA ASN A 121 4.50 20.60 3.46
C ASN A 121 5.36 20.90 2.24
N ASN A 122 6.68 21.02 2.47
CA ASN A 122 7.66 21.24 1.42
C ASN A 122 7.86 19.99 0.56
N VAL A 123 8.31 20.20 -0.68
CA VAL A 123 8.51 19.16 -1.72
C VAL A 123 9.33 17.96 -1.21
N GLY A 124 10.44 18.19 -0.51
CA GLY A 124 11.27 17.10 0.00
C GLY A 124 10.57 16.23 1.03
N ARG A 125 9.77 16.83 1.93
CA ARG A 125 8.96 16.08 2.92
C ARG A 125 7.78 15.39 2.25
N ALA A 126 7.17 16.01 1.24
CA ALA A 126 6.08 15.42 0.47
C ALA A 126 6.55 14.18 -0.30
N LEU A 127 7.76 14.20 -0.85
CA LEU A 127 8.38 13.04 -1.50
C LEU A 127 8.64 11.91 -0.51
N LEU A 128 9.26 12.21 0.63
CA LEU A 128 9.55 11.22 1.68
C LEU A 128 8.27 10.56 2.21
N ASP A 129 7.22 11.35 2.41
CA ASP A 129 5.92 10.86 2.83
C ASP A 129 5.29 9.94 1.77
N GLY A 130 5.29 10.37 0.51
CA GLY A 130 4.78 9.58 -0.60
C GLY A 130 5.48 8.22 -0.73
N LEU A 131 6.81 8.20 -0.61
CA LEU A 131 7.60 6.96 -0.64
C LEU A 131 7.32 6.08 0.59
N ALA A 132 7.32 6.65 1.79
CA ALA A 132 7.10 5.88 3.02
C ALA A 132 5.69 5.25 3.06
N MET A 133 4.67 6.03 2.70
CA MET A 133 3.28 5.53 2.65
C MET A 133 3.08 4.53 1.50
N GLY A 134 3.67 4.78 0.33
CA GLY A 134 3.60 3.88 -0.82
C GLY A 134 4.27 2.54 -0.55
N ILE A 135 5.46 2.53 0.06
CA ILE A 135 6.15 1.31 0.46
C ILE A 135 5.34 0.56 1.53
N GLY A 136 4.80 1.28 2.52
CA GLY A 136 3.93 0.69 3.54
C GLY A 136 2.68 0.03 2.96
N PHE A 137 2.05 0.67 1.98
CA PHE A 137 0.91 0.13 1.25
C PHE A 137 1.28 -1.10 0.41
N THR A 138 2.40 -1.02 -0.31
CA THR A 138 2.93 -2.14 -1.11
C THR A 138 3.27 -3.35 -0.24
N ALA A 139 3.86 -3.15 0.93
CA ALA A 139 4.17 -4.24 1.87
C ALA A 139 2.90 -4.97 2.33
N VAL A 140 1.82 -4.24 2.62
CA VAL A 140 0.53 -4.85 2.99
C VAL A 140 -0.09 -5.59 1.81
N LEU A 141 -0.03 -5.01 0.60
CA LEU A 141 -0.48 -5.66 -0.64
C LEU A 141 0.25 -6.99 -0.88
N LEU A 142 1.58 -7.00 -0.75
CA LEU A 142 2.40 -8.20 -0.92
C LEU A 142 2.08 -9.26 0.14
N LEU A 143 1.94 -8.85 1.40
CA LEU A 143 1.63 -9.76 2.48
C LEU A 143 0.25 -10.41 2.30
N LEU A 144 -0.74 -9.62 1.93
CA LEU A 144 -2.09 -10.12 1.65
C LEU A 144 -2.09 -11.00 0.39
N GLY A 145 -1.37 -10.59 -0.66
CA GLY A 145 -1.20 -11.37 -1.89
C GLY A 145 -0.56 -12.73 -1.64
N ALA A 146 0.52 -12.76 -0.85
CA ALA A 146 1.19 -14.01 -0.49
C ALA A 146 0.28 -14.97 0.30
N ILE A 147 -0.46 -14.47 1.29
CA ILE A 147 -1.41 -15.28 2.06
C ILE A 147 -2.49 -15.86 1.14
N ARG A 148 -3.05 -15.05 0.26
CA ARG A 148 -4.12 -15.47 -0.66
C ARG A 148 -3.62 -16.43 -1.73
N GLU A 149 -2.43 -16.24 -2.27
CA GLU A 149 -1.82 -17.12 -3.26
C GLU A 149 -1.49 -18.50 -2.66
N ILE A 150 -0.92 -18.52 -1.46
CA ILE A 150 -0.64 -19.77 -0.73
C ILE A 150 -1.93 -20.54 -0.42
N LEU A 151 -2.94 -19.85 0.11
CA LEU A 151 -4.21 -20.48 0.48
C LEU A 151 -5.08 -20.85 -0.74
N GLY A 152 -4.96 -20.09 -1.82
CA GLY A 152 -5.79 -20.25 -3.01
C GLY A 152 -5.23 -21.24 -4.03
N GLN A 153 -3.93 -21.20 -4.27
CA GLN A 153 -3.27 -21.98 -5.33
C GLN A 153 -2.19 -22.93 -4.79
N GLY A 154 -1.74 -22.76 -3.54
CA GLY A 154 -0.63 -23.52 -2.99
C GLY A 154 0.72 -23.19 -3.63
N THR A 155 0.80 -22.10 -4.39
CA THR A 155 1.98 -21.62 -5.09
C THR A 155 2.40 -20.27 -4.56
N LEU A 156 3.64 -19.91 -4.75
CA LEU A 156 4.20 -18.57 -4.50
C LEU A 156 4.89 -18.10 -5.77
N LEU A 157 4.60 -16.85 -6.19
CA LEU A 157 5.13 -16.24 -7.41
C LEU A 157 4.72 -17.00 -8.70
N ALA A 158 3.50 -17.57 -8.74
CA ALA A 158 3.00 -18.36 -9.86
C ALA A 158 3.00 -17.63 -11.21
N GLN A 159 3.06 -16.30 -11.23
CA GLN A 159 3.04 -15.47 -12.43
C GLN A 159 4.30 -14.59 -12.56
N ALA A 160 5.44 -15.05 -12.04
CA ALA A 160 6.71 -14.32 -12.14
C ALA A 160 7.12 -14.05 -13.61
N GLU A 161 6.68 -14.89 -14.53
CA GLU A 161 6.90 -14.74 -15.98
C GLU A 161 6.37 -13.41 -16.53
N LEU A 162 5.25 -12.92 -16.00
CA LEU A 162 4.64 -11.65 -16.45
C LEU A 162 5.50 -10.43 -16.16
N MET A 163 6.40 -10.52 -15.17
CA MET A 163 7.22 -9.40 -14.71
C MET A 163 8.68 -9.53 -15.16
N PHE A 164 9.21 -10.76 -15.24
CA PHE A 164 10.63 -11.03 -15.51
C PHE A 164 10.90 -11.73 -16.84
N GLY A 165 9.84 -12.08 -17.63
CA GLY A 165 9.96 -12.73 -18.93
C GLY A 165 10.10 -14.26 -18.87
N GLU A 166 10.12 -14.91 -20.04
CA GLU A 166 10.01 -16.37 -20.23
C GLU A 166 11.10 -17.25 -19.56
N GLY A 167 12.10 -16.65 -18.93
CA GLY A 167 13.21 -17.39 -18.28
C GLY A 167 13.01 -17.71 -16.79
N THR A 168 11.94 -17.26 -16.17
CA THR A 168 11.79 -17.28 -14.70
C THR A 168 10.82 -18.34 -14.16
N GLN A 169 10.51 -19.37 -14.94
CA GLN A 169 9.64 -20.49 -14.52
C GLN A 169 10.17 -21.24 -13.29
N TRP A 170 11.48 -21.23 -13.09
CA TRP A 170 12.12 -21.86 -11.91
C TRP A 170 11.91 -21.10 -10.59
N LEU A 171 11.41 -19.85 -10.65
CA LEU A 171 11.08 -19.06 -9.46
C LEU A 171 9.69 -19.39 -8.89
N THR A 172 8.87 -20.11 -9.64
CA THR A 172 7.56 -20.58 -9.16
C THR A 172 7.76 -21.67 -8.12
N ILE A 173 7.61 -21.32 -6.85
CA ILE A 173 7.71 -22.26 -5.72
C ILE A 173 6.35 -22.92 -5.55
N THR A 174 6.19 -24.17 -6.00
CA THR A 174 5.03 -24.99 -5.69
C THR A 174 5.22 -25.57 -4.28
N LEU A 175 4.41 -25.10 -3.34
CA LEU A 175 4.43 -25.57 -1.95
C LEU A 175 3.66 -26.89 -1.77
N LEU A 176 2.63 -27.13 -2.59
CA LEU A 176 1.73 -28.28 -2.47
C LEU A 176 1.39 -28.80 -3.88
N GLU A 177 1.94 -29.97 -4.27
CA GLU A 177 1.78 -30.55 -5.62
C GLU A 177 0.37 -31.12 -5.92
N ASP A 178 -0.49 -31.32 -4.91
CA ASP A 178 -1.84 -31.92 -5.08
C ASP A 178 -2.94 -31.06 -4.41
N TYR A 179 -2.73 -29.74 -4.33
CA TYR A 179 -3.68 -28.87 -3.65
C TYR A 179 -4.84 -28.47 -4.58
N ARG A 180 -6.06 -28.91 -4.24
CA ARG A 180 -7.29 -28.58 -5.01
C ARG A 180 -7.69 -27.12 -5.00
N GLY A 181 -6.88 -26.21 -4.38
CA GLY A 181 -7.14 -24.79 -4.31
C GLY A 181 -8.41 -24.44 -3.49
N TYR A 182 -8.29 -23.49 -2.58
CA TYR A 182 -9.47 -22.98 -1.85
C TYR A 182 -10.00 -21.76 -2.59
N LEU A 183 -11.00 -22.00 -3.48
CA LEU A 183 -11.56 -20.98 -4.35
C LEU A 183 -12.03 -19.72 -3.59
N LEU A 184 -12.55 -19.90 -2.38
CA LEU A 184 -13.01 -18.78 -1.54
C LEU A 184 -11.87 -17.82 -1.17
N ALA A 185 -10.62 -18.30 -1.04
CA ALA A 185 -9.46 -17.46 -0.74
C ALA A 185 -9.08 -16.53 -1.92
N ILE A 186 -9.30 -17.00 -3.16
CA ILE A 186 -9.03 -16.23 -4.38
C ILE A 186 -10.11 -15.17 -4.60
N LEU A 187 -11.36 -15.44 -4.23
CA LEU A 187 -12.49 -14.55 -4.37
C LEU A 187 -12.41 -13.33 -3.40
N PRO A 188 -13.13 -12.22 -3.68
CA PRO A 188 -13.15 -11.04 -2.82
C PRO A 188 -13.47 -11.31 -1.34
N PRO A 189 -14.37 -12.22 -0.95
CA PRO A 189 -14.58 -12.55 0.47
C PRO A 189 -13.33 -13.03 1.19
N GLY A 190 -12.48 -13.80 0.51
CA GLY A 190 -11.18 -14.22 1.07
C GLY A 190 -10.23 -13.08 1.33
N ALA A 191 -10.26 -12.04 0.49
CA ALA A 191 -9.47 -10.84 0.71
C ALA A 191 -9.89 -10.09 1.98
N PHE A 192 -11.20 -9.98 2.24
CA PHE A 192 -11.73 -9.38 3.48
C PHE A 192 -11.31 -10.17 4.73
N LEU A 193 -11.42 -11.50 4.68
CA LEU A 193 -11.01 -12.36 5.78
C LEU A 193 -9.50 -12.26 6.04
N GLY A 194 -8.68 -12.29 4.98
CA GLY A 194 -7.24 -12.13 5.07
C GLY A 194 -6.84 -10.78 5.64
N LEU A 195 -7.46 -9.70 5.18
CA LEU A 195 -7.21 -8.35 5.70
C LEU A 195 -7.64 -8.23 7.16
N GLY A 196 -8.82 -8.74 7.52
CA GLY A 196 -9.30 -8.75 8.91
C GLY A 196 -8.34 -9.49 9.84
N MET A 197 -7.79 -10.62 9.38
CA MET A 197 -6.77 -11.38 10.12
C MET A 197 -5.47 -10.58 10.29
N LEU A 198 -4.99 -9.91 9.24
CA LEU A 198 -3.80 -9.04 9.32
C LEU A 198 -3.98 -7.89 10.30
N ILE A 199 -5.15 -7.24 10.30
CA ILE A 199 -5.48 -6.17 11.24
C ILE A 199 -5.53 -6.72 12.67
N ALA A 200 -6.14 -7.88 12.90
CA ALA A 200 -6.19 -8.52 14.20
C ALA A 200 -4.78 -8.84 14.73
N VAL A 201 -3.92 -9.42 13.90
CA VAL A 201 -2.52 -9.71 14.24
C VAL A 201 -1.76 -8.43 14.59
N LYS A 202 -1.91 -7.37 13.77
CA LYS A 202 -1.29 -6.06 14.05
C LYS A 202 -1.74 -5.51 15.41
N ASN A 203 -3.03 -5.51 15.69
CA ASN A 203 -3.57 -5.01 16.95
C ASN A 203 -3.07 -5.80 18.15
N VAL A 204 -2.92 -7.12 18.04
CA VAL A 204 -2.32 -7.96 19.10
C VAL A 204 -0.85 -7.60 19.32
N ILE A 205 -0.09 -7.38 18.25
CA ILE A 205 1.32 -6.98 18.33
C ILE A 205 1.45 -5.62 19.00
N ASP A 206 0.64 -4.64 18.59
CA ASP A 206 0.66 -3.28 19.16
C ASP A 206 0.28 -3.28 20.63
N LYS A 207 -0.74 -4.05 21.01
CA LYS A 207 -1.14 -4.22 22.41
C LYS A 207 -0.02 -4.85 23.27
N ARG A 208 0.65 -5.88 22.75
CA ARG A 208 1.80 -6.50 23.43
C ARG A 208 2.98 -5.53 23.58
N ARG A 209 3.25 -4.70 22.56
CA ARG A 209 4.31 -3.66 22.63
C ARG A 209 3.98 -2.60 23.68
N ALA A 210 2.74 -2.11 23.69
CA ALA A 210 2.28 -1.14 24.69
C ALA A 210 2.37 -1.69 26.14
N GLN A 211 1.99 -2.94 26.37
CA GLN A 211 2.11 -3.61 27.68
C GLN A 211 3.57 -3.79 28.12
N ARG A 212 4.48 -4.07 27.18
CA ARG A 212 5.91 -4.15 27.49
C ARG A 212 6.50 -2.78 27.83
N ALA A 213 6.10 -1.72 27.12
CA ALA A 213 6.53 -0.36 27.39
C ALA A 213 6.03 0.12 28.78
N SER A 214 4.79 -0.19 29.17
CA SER A 214 4.26 0.18 30.48
C SER A 214 4.90 -0.60 31.64
N ARG A 215 5.39 -1.83 31.39
CA ARG A 215 6.15 -2.61 32.41
C ARG A 215 7.58 -2.12 32.61
N SER A 216 8.14 -1.40 31.66
CA SER A 216 9.51 -0.86 31.75
C SER A 216 9.59 0.51 32.43
N ILE A 217 8.47 1.13 32.79
CA ILE A 217 8.45 2.35 33.60
C ILE A 217 8.53 1.92 35.07
N PRO A 218 9.63 2.23 35.81
CA PRO A 218 9.73 1.91 37.21
C PRO A 218 8.62 2.66 38.02
N LEU A 219 8.09 2.00 39.02
CA LEU A 219 7.01 2.46 39.93
C LEU A 219 7.36 3.71 40.76
N ALA A 220 8.47 4.39 40.45
CA ALA A 220 9.04 5.49 41.24
C ALA A 220 8.55 6.90 40.89
N ALA A 221 7.51 7.03 40.05
CA ALA A 221 6.97 8.36 39.68
C ALA A 221 5.43 8.40 39.79
N GLN A 222 4.86 7.87 40.84
CA GLN A 222 3.52 8.30 41.29
C GLN A 222 3.71 9.47 42.26
N PRO A 223 3.25 10.70 41.93
CA PRO A 223 3.14 11.72 42.96
C PRO A 223 2.07 11.28 43.93
N ASP A 224 2.45 11.18 45.23
CA ASP A 224 1.55 11.00 46.34
C ASP A 224 0.39 12.00 46.23
N SER A 225 -0.80 11.50 45.93
CA SER A 225 -2.04 12.22 46.17
C SER A 225 -2.48 11.91 47.61
N ALA A 226 -1.82 12.55 48.56
CA ALA A 226 -2.29 12.64 49.93
C ALA A 226 -2.33 14.12 50.32
N ASN A 227 -3.46 14.70 50.28
CA ASN A 227 -4.18 15.58 51.19
C ASN A 227 -5.23 16.40 50.45
#